data_9048b5f971a016e47ced4d3bc7a97ceb
#
_entry.id   9048b5f971a016e47ced4d3bc7a97ceb
#
_cell.length_a   1.000
_cell.length_b   1.000
_cell.length_c   1.000
_cell.angle_alpha   90.00
_cell.angle_beta   90.00
_cell.angle_gamma   90.00
#
_symmetry.space_group_name_H-M   'P 1'
#
loop_
_entity.id
_entity.type
_entity.pdbx_description
1 polymer ?
#
loop_
_entity_poly.entity_id
_entity_poly.type
_entity_poly.pdbx_seq_one_letter_code
_entity_poly.pdbx_strand_id
1 'polypeptide(L)'
;FEDLSLGLSESMSHTITDADIKGFAELSGDRNPIHLSEEFAAKTFLKTRIAHGIYTASFISALIGMRLPGPGAIYISQSLFFRAPVRLGDTVTAKVEVVELMAEKCRARLACACKVGDEVVLEGEAWVKVPSRLPRPEKAA
;
A
#
# COMPACT_ATOMS: atom_id res chain seq x y z
N PHE A 1 2.09 -18.08 -9.55
CA PHE A 1 0.67 -17.84 -9.91
C PHE A 1 -0.24 -19.00 -9.49
N GLU A 2 0.19 -20.22 -9.70
CA GLU A 2 -0.62 -21.42 -9.44
C GLU A 2 -0.98 -21.62 -7.98
N ASP A 3 -0.26 -20.99 -7.06
CA ASP A 3 -0.52 -21.06 -5.63
C ASP A 3 -1.59 -20.06 -5.17
N LEU A 4 -2.03 -19.16 -6.06
CA LEU A 4 -3.02 -18.16 -5.70
C LEU A 4 -4.45 -18.69 -5.85
N SER A 5 -5.32 -18.25 -4.96
CA SER A 5 -6.76 -18.53 -5.03
C SER A 5 -7.54 -17.30 -4.63
N LEU A 6 -8.78 -17.21 -5.11
CA LEU A 6 -9.66 -16.10 -4.73
C LEU A 6 -9.93 -16.11 -3.23
N GLY A 7 -9.88 -14.94 -2.62
CA GLY A 7 -10.10 -14.79 -1.18
C GLY A 7 -8.84 -14.91 -0.33
N LEU A 8 -7.72 -15.36 -0.90
CA LEU A 8 -6.45 -15.41 -0.20
C LEU A 8 -6.05 -13.98 0.19
N SER A 9 -5.66 -13.77 1.44
CA SER A 9 -5.35 -12.43 1.95
C SER A 9 -4.14 -12.43 2.87
N GLU A 10 -3.51 -11.27 2.99
CA GLU A 10 -2.42 -11.01 3.93
C GLU A 10 -2.59 -9.62 4.51
N SER A 11 -2.05 -9.43 5.71
CA SER A 11 -2.09 -8.12 6.37
C SER A 11 -0.80 -7.89 7.15
N MET A 12 -0.54 -6.61 7.44
CA MET A 12 0.55 -6.19 8.30
C MET A 12 0.17 -4.88 8.99
N SER A 13 0.78 -4.61 10.14
CA SER A 13 0.53 -3.38 10.89
C SER A 13 1.84 -2.64 11.13
N HIS A 14 1.78 -1.32 11.15
CA HIS A 14 2.92 -0.46 11.42
C HIS A 14 2.46 0.80 12.13
N THR A 15 3.14 1.16 13.23
CA THR A 15 2.86 2.40 13.95
C THR A 15 3.69 3.52 13.35
N ILE A 16 3.03 4.63 12.99
CA ILE A 16 3.66 5.76 12.33
C ILE A 16 4.48 6.57 13.34
N THR A 17 5.77 6.74 13.05
CA THR A 17 6.68 7.51 13.90
C THR A 17 7.14 8.78 13.20
N ASP A 18 7.69 9.73 13.98
CA ASP A 18 8.31 10.93 13.43
C ASP A 18 9.49 10.56 12.50
N ALA A 19 10.27 9.56 12.87
CA ALA A 19 11.38 9.08 12.04
C ALA A 19 10.90 8.57 10.68
N ASP A 20 9.75 7.87 10.64
CA ASP A 20 9.16 7.38 9.40
C ASP A 20 8.83 8.54 8.47
N ILE A 21 8.16 9.57 8.98
CA ILE A 21 7.73 10.71 8.18
C ILE A 21 8.93 11.50 7.66
N LYS A 22 9.92 11.73 8.52
CA LYS A 22 11.15 12.40 8.11
C LYS A 22 11.92 11.59 7.07
N GLY A 23 11.98 10.27 7.24
CA GLY A 23 12.64 9.38 6.29
C GLY A 23 11.95 9.39 4.94
N PHE A 24 10.64 9.31 4.92
CA PHE A 24 9.89 9.37 3.66
C PHE A 24 10.03 10.73 2.97
N ALA A 25 9.99 11.83 3.73
CA ALA A 25 10.22 13.16 3.18
C ALA A 25 11.60 13.27 2.53
N GLU A 26 12.61 12.68 3.16
CA GLU A 26 13.97 12.67 2.63
C GLU A 26 14.08 11.86 1.34
N LEU A 27 13.51 10.66 1.33
CA LEU A 27 13.57 9.76 0.16
C LEU A 27 12.74 10.26 -1.01
N SER A 28 11.56 10.81 -0.76
CA SER A 28 10.63 11.24 -1.81
C SER A 28 10.84 12.68 -2.26
N GLY A 29 11.42 13.52 -1.41
CA GLY A 29 11.49 14.96 -1.63
C GLY A 29 10.23 15.71 -1.22
N ASP A 30 9.19 15.00 -0.76
CA ASP A 30 7.95 15.64 -0.30
C ASP A 30 8.11 16.18 1.10
N ARG A 31 8.47 17.45 1.20
CA ARG A 31 8.70 18.16 2.46
C ARG A 31 7.57 19.12 2.80
N ASN A 32 6.35 18.79 2.37
CA ASN A 32 5.19 19.61 2.69
C ASN A 32 5.10 19.83 4.21
N PRO A 33 5.03 21.07 4.68
CA PRO A 33 5.03 21.34 6.12
C PRO A 33 3.87 20.73 6.89
N ILE A 34 2.79 20.33 6.24
CA ILE A 34 1.70 19.61 6.90
C ILE A 34 2.19 18.27 7.50
N HIS A 35 3.26 17.71 6.99
CA HIS A 35 3.87 16.47 7.49
C HIS A 35 4.99 16.75 8.50
N LEU A 36 5.71 17.86 8.37
CA LEU A 36 6.95 18.08 9.09
C LEU A 36 6.88 19.12 10.20
N SER A 37 5.88 20.02 10.20
CA SER A 37 5.79 21.13 11.14
C SER A 37 4.51 21.09 11.95
N GLU A 38 4.64 20.85 13.27
CA GLU A 38 3.50 20.91 14.18
C GLU A 38 2.89 22.33 14.20
N GLU A 39 3.76 23.36 14.17
CA GLU A 39 3.29 24.75 14.15
C GLU A 39 2.43 25.05 12.93
N PHE A 40 2.87 24.60 11.76
CA PHE A 40 2.09 24.74 10.53
C PHE A 40 0.78 23.94 10.61
N ALA A 41 0.87 22.68 11.02
CA ALA A 41 -0.28 21.78 11.08
C ALA A 41 -1.35 22.27 12.06
N ALA A 42 -0.93 22.85 13.18
CA ALA A 42 -1.85 23.38 14.19
C ALA A 42 -2.77 24.48 13.64
N LYS A 43 -2.34 25.19 12.59
CA LYS A 43 -3.11 26.26 11.96
C LYS A 43 -4.06 25.74 10.87
N THR A 44 -4.00 24.45 10.56
CA THR A 44 -4.88 23.81 9.56
C THR A 44 -6.08 23.18 10.25
N PHE A 45 -7.06 22.77 9.44
CA PHE A 45 -8.22 22.04 9.95
C PHE A 45 -7.84 20.66 10.52
N LEU A 46 -6.67 20.15 10.18
CA LEU A 46 -6.17 18.86 10.69
C LEU A 46 -5.62 18.94 12.10
N LYS A 47 -5.16 20.12 12.53
CA LYS A 47 -4.67 20.45 13.87
C LYS A 47 -3.34 19.79 14.26
N THR A 48 -2.97 18.67 13.69
CA THR A 48 -1.71 17.98 13.95
C THR A 48 -1.09 17.52 12.63
N ARG A 49 0.21 17.19 12.70
CA ARG A 49 0.91 16.63 11.54
C ARG A 49 0.27 15.32 11.12
N ILE A 50 0.24 15.08 9.82
CA ILE A 50 -0.26 13.83 9.24
C ILE A 50 0.85 13.15 8.45
N ALA A 51 0.73 11.82 8.30
CA ALA A 51 1.62 11.05 7.44
C ALA A 51 1.32 11.34 5.97
N HIS A 52 2.34 11.22 5.12
CA HIS A 52 2.14 11.27 3.67
C HIS A 52 1.21 10.12 3.28
N GLY A 53 0.18 10.41 2.48
CA GLY A 53 -0.73 9.36 1.99
C GLY A 53 0.02 8.28 1.23
N ILE A 54 0.97 8.67 0.38
CA ILE A 54 1.78 7.74 -0.40
C ILE A 54 2.66 6.87 0.51
N TYR A 55 3.13 7.39 1.64
CA TYR A 55 3.86 6.57 2.61
C TYR A 55 2.96 5.45 3.15
N THR A 56 1.73 5.78 3.54
CA THR A 56 0.76 4.77 3.98
C THR A 56 0.50 3.74 2.87
N ALA A 57 0.37 4.20 1.63
CA ALA A 57 0.19 3.32 0.48
C ALA A 57 1.39 2.37 0.28
N SER A 58 2.59 2.75 0.70
CA SER A 58 3.76 1.91 0.55
C SER A 58 3.66 0.60 1.34
N PHE A 59 2.83 0.53 2.37
CA PHE A 59 2.59 -0.71 3.12
C PHE A 59 1.87 -1.74 2.25
N ILE A 60 0.99 -1.30 1.35
CA ILE A 60 0.36 -2.16 0.36
C ILE A 60 1.42 -2.75 -0.56
N SER A 61 2.34 -1.92 -1.03
CA SER A 61 3.46 -2.36 -1.86
C SER A 61 4.31 -3.42 -1.15
N ALA A 62 4.58 -3.21 0.13
CA ALA A 62 5.36 -4.17 0.94
C ALA A 62 4.65 -5.51 1.05
N LEU A 63 3.34 -5.52 1.28
CA LEU A 63 2.56 -6.76 1.34
C LEU A 63 2.61 -7.52 0.02
N ILE A 64 2.42 -6.80 -1.08
CA ILE A 64 2.43 -7.39 -2.43
C ILE A 64 3.81 -7.98 -2.74
N GLY A 65 4.86 -7.25 -2.43
CA GLY A 65 6.22 -7.66 -2.76
C GLY A 65 6.78 -8.76 -1.88
N MET A 66 6.35 -8.82 -0.62
CA MET A 66 6.94 -9.72 0.36
C MET A 66 6.06 -10.91 0.73
N ARG A 67 4.73 -10.78 0.63
CA ARG A 67 3.81 -11.79 1.15
C ARG A 67 2.77 -12.30 0.16
N LEU A 68 2.09 -11.42 -0.59
CA LEU A 68 0.99 -11.82 -1.45
C LEU A 68 0.89 -10.91 -2.68
N PRO A 69 1.29 -11.35 -3.84
CA PRO A 69 1.82 -12.67 -4.22
C PRO A 69 3.23 -12.98 -3.70
N GLY A 70 3.97 -11.99 -3.24
CA GLY A 70 5.31 -12.16 -2.71
C GLY A 70 6.42 -11.92 -3.74
N PRO A 71 7.64 -12.38 -3.44
CA PRO A 71 8.80 -12.10 -4.29
C PRO A 71 8.58 -12.45 -5.76
N GLY A 72 8.98 -11.54 -6.63
CA GLY A 72 8.80 -11.68 -8.06
C GLY A 72 7.55 -11.01 -8.61
N ALA A 73 6.61 -10.59 -7.75
CA ALA A 73 5.44 -9.86 -8.20
C ALA A 73 5.84 -8.49 -8.75
N ILE A 74 5.23 -8.11 -9.86
CA ILE A 74 5.53 -6.84 -10.53
C ILE A 74 4.26 -6.02 -10.63
N TYR A 75 4.29 -4.81 -10.10
CA TYR A 75 3.17 -3.87 -10.21
C TYR A 75 2.86 -3.56 -11.66
N ILE A 76 1.57 -3.58 -11.98
CA ILE A 76 1.06 -3.09 -13.26
C ILE A 76 0.31 -1.79 -13.04
N SER A 77 -0.58 -1.77 -12.05
CA SER A 77 -1.37 -0.59 -11.73
C SER A 77 -1.79 -0.58 -10.26
N GLN A 78 -2.10 0.61 -9.76
CA GLN A 78 -2.61 0.80 -8.41
C GLN A 78 -3.55 2.00 -8.40
N SER A 79 -4.79 1.79 -7.97
CA SER A 79 -5.67 2.90 -7.64
C SER A 79 -5.58 3.17 -6.15
N LEU A 80 -5.73 4.44 -5.77
CA LEU A 80 -5.65 4.89 -4.38
C LEU A 80 -6.73 5.94 -4.14
N PHE A 81 -7.50 5.75 -3.08
CA PHE A 81 -8.47 6.72 -2.59
C PHE A 81 -8.16 6.98 -1.13
N PHE A 82 -7.77 8.22 -0.82
CA PHE A 82 -7.40 8.63 0.54
C PHE A 82 -8.66 9.09 1.25
N ARG A 83 -9.12 8.33 2.24
CA ARG A 83 -10.41 8.54 2.91
C ARG A 83 -10.30 9.34 4.19
N ALA A 84 -9.17 9.23 4.91
CA ALA A 84 -8.97 9.91 6.18
C ALA A 84 -7.48 10.12 6.43
N PRO A 85 -7.12 11.16 7.20
CA PRO A 85 -5.72 11.39 7.53
C PRO A 85 -5.18 10.35 8.52
N VAL A 86 -3.89 10.07 8.41
CA VAL A 86 -3.16 9.21 9.36
C VAL A 86 -2.22 10.11 10.14
N ARG A 87 -2.27 10.02 11.47
CA ARG A 87 -1.49 10.87 12.36
C ARG A 87 -0.30 10.12 12.95
N LEU A 88 0.68 10.86 13.46
CA LEU A 88 1.77 10.25 14.22
C LEU A 88 1.20 9.48 15.40
N GLY A 89 1.74 8.29 15.64
CA GLY A 89 1.28 7.40 16.70
C GLY A 89 0.15 6.47 16.30
N ASP A 90 -0.51 6.72 15.16
CA ASP A 90 -1.52 5.80 14.65
C ASP A 90 -0.86 4.49 14.20
N THR A 91 -1.52 3.38 14.47
CA THR A 91 -1.12 2.09 13.94
C THR A 91 -1.98 1.78 12.72
N VAL A 92 -1.32 1.69 11.58
CA VAL A 92 -1.98 1.39 10.31
C VAL A 92 -1.91 -0.11 10.07
N THR A 93 -3.05 -0.72 9.77
CA THR A 93 -3.12 -2.11 9.34
C THR A 93 -3.46 -2.12 7.84
N ALA A 94 -2.53 -2.62 7.04
CA ALA A 94 -2.73 -2.79 5.60
C ALA A 94 -3.16 -4.21 5.32
N LYS A 95 -4.06 -4.38 4.34
CA LYS A 95 -4.54 -5.70 3.92
C LYS A 95 -4.65 -5.73 2.40
N VAL A 96 -4.27 -6.86 1.82
CA VAL A 96 -4.50 -7.16 0.40
C VAL A 96 -5.21 -8.50 0.29
N GLU A 97 -6.11 -8.61 -0.68
CA GLU A 97 -6.88 -9.83 -0.91
C GLU A 97 -7.02 -10.08 -2.41
N VAL A 98 -6.82 -11.32 -2.82
CA VAL A 98 -6.97 -11.73 -4.23
C VAL A 98 -8.45 -11.75 -4.59
N VAL A 99 -8.85 -10.91 -5.54
CA VAL A 99 -10.25 -10.80 -5.97
C VAL A 99 -10.48 -11.20 -7.43
N GLU A 100 -9.42 -11.30 -8.20
CA GLU A 100 -9.50 -11.77 -9.60
C GLU A 100 -8.18 -12.40 -10.02
N LEU A 101 -8.26 -13.47 -10.80
CA LEU A 101 -7.10 -14.16 -11.37
C LEU A 101 -7.28 -14.25 -12.89
N MET A 102 -6.25 -13.79 -13.61
CA MET A 102 -6.23 -13.83 -15.06
C MET A 102 -5.12 -14.79 -15.49
N ALA A 103 -5.49 -16.06 -15.67
CA ALA A 103 -4.52 -17.14 -15.93
C ALA A 103 -3.73 -16.94 -17.22
N GLU A 104 -4.36 -16.43 -18.26
CA GLU A 104 -3.73 -16.24 -19.56
C GLU A 104 -2.49 -15.35 -19.51
N LYS A 105 -2.51 -14.35 -18.64
CA LYS A 105 -1.43 -13.37 -18.50
C LYS A 105 -0.69 -13.49 -17.19
N CYS A 106 -1.03 -14.44 -16.33
CA CYS A 106 -0.51 -14.56 -14.97
C CYS A 106 -0.61 -13.27 -14.19
N ARG A 107 -1.79 -12.66 -14.20
CA ARG A 107 -2.08 -11.44 -13.47
C ARG A 107 -3.09 -11.70 -12.38
N ALA A 108 -2.94 -10.98 -11.29
CA ALA A 108 -3.89 -11.00 -10.18
C ALA A 108 -4.35 -9.57 -9.87
N ARG A 109 -5.63 -9.41 -9.58
CA ARG A 109 -6.16 -8.16 -9.04
C ARG A 109 -6.36 -8.33 -7.55
N LEU A 110 -5.84 -7.38 -6.80
CA LEU A 110 -5.88 -7.39 -5.35
C LEU A 110 -6.71 -6.20 -4.86
N ALA A 111 -7.66 -6.47 -3.98
CA ALA A 111 -8.32 -5.41 -3.21
C ALA A 111 -7.40 -5.00 -2.09
N CYS A 112 -7.19 -3.70 -1.92
CA CYS A 112 -6.23 -3.15 -0.98
C CYS A 112 -6.92 -2.17 -0.04
N ALA A 113 -6.59 -2.24 1.25
CA ALA A 113 -7.10 -1.28 2.23
C ALA A 113 -6.11 -1.08 3.35
N CYS A 114 -6.08 0.15 3.88
CA CYS A 114 -5.39 0.47 5.10
C CYS A 114 -6.39 1.04 6.10
N LYS A 115 -6.30 0.60 7.34
CA LYS A 115 -7.19 1.03 8.43
C LYS A 115 -6.38 1.50 9.63
N VAL A 116 -6.97 2.45 10.36
CA VAL A 116 -6.55 2.80 11.71
C VAL A 116 -7.74 2.44 12.61
N GLY A 117 -7.58 1.41 13.43
CA GLY A 117 -8.73 0.83 14.14
C GLY A 117 -9.74 0.30 13.12
N ASP A 118 -10.99 0.75 13.23
CA ASP A 118 -12.05 0.35 12.32
C ASP A 118 -12.24 1.31 11.14
N GLU A 119 -11.50 2.42 11.13
CA GLU A 119 -11.63 3.44 10.08
C GLU A 119 -10.75 3.12 8.88
N VAL A 120 -11.36 3.06 7.70
CA VAL A 120 -10.62 2.95 6.44
C VAL A 120 -10.01 4.31 6.12
N VAL A 121 -8.68 4.37 6.07
CA VAL A 121 -7.94 5.60 5.75
C VAL A 121 -7.51 5.65 4.29
N LEU A 122 -7.40 4.49 3.66
CA LEU A 122 -6.95 4.35 2.28
C LEU A 122 -7.53 3.06 1.71
N GLU A 123 -7.97 3.10 0.45
CA GLU A 123 -8.41 1.89 -0.25
C GLU A 123 -8.18 2.01 -1.75
N GLY A 124 -8.18 0.89 -2.42
CA GLY A 124 -7.99 0.83 -3.86
C GLY A 124 -7.78 -0.59 -4.34
N GLU A 125 -7.28 -0.72 -5.56
CA GLU A 125 -7.03 -2.01 -6.19
C GLU A 125 -5.69 -1.98 -6.92
N ALA A 126 -5.03 -3.15 -6.92
CA ALA A 126 -3.76 -3.33 -7.62
C ALA A 126 -3.90 -4.45 -8.64
N TRP A 127 -3.33 -4.26 -9.82
CA TRP A 127 -3.04 -5.33 -10.74
C TRP A 127 -1.56 -5.64 -10.68
N VAL A 128 -1.21 -6.93 -10.57
CA VAL A 128 0.17 -7.36 -10.51
C VAL A 128 0.38 -8.55 -11.45
N LYS A 129 1.59 -8.62 -12.01
CA LYS A 129 2.04 -9.80 -12.76
C LYS A 129 2.75 -10.72 -11.78
N VAL A 130 2.47 -12.01 -11.86
CA VAL A 130 2.93 -12.99 -10.89
C VAL A 130 3.75 -14.07 -11.60
N PRO A 131 4.91 -14.46 -11.06
CA PRO A 131 5.68 -15.57 -11.63
C PRO A 131 4.86 -16.85 -11.71
N SER A 132 5.08 -17.64 -12.74
CA SER A 132 4.44 -18.93 -12.93
C SER A 132 5.48 -20.05 -12.90
N ARG A 133 5.13 -21.18 -12.28
CA ARG A 133 5.95 -22.39 -12.34
C ARG A 133 5.78 -23.15 -13.65
N LEU A 134 4.72 -22.84 -14.41
CA LEU A 134 4.41 -23.55 -15.64
C LEU A 134 5.19 -22.94 -16.80
N PRO A 135 5.64 -23.78 -17.77
CA PRO A 135 6.26 -23.27 -18.98
C PRO A 135 5.29 -22.37 -19.74
N ARG A 136 5.78 -21.25 -20.23
CA ARG A 136 4.99 -20.30 -20.99
C ARG A 136 5.70 -19.93 -22.29
N PRO A 137 4.92 -19.64 -23.36
CA PRO A 137 5.53 -19.10 -24.56
C PRO A 137 6.27 -17.81 -24.21
N GLU A 138 7.49 -17.69 -24.74
CA GLU A 138 8.26 -16.48 -24.58
C GLU A 138 7.64 -15.39 -25.44
N LYS A 139 6.97 -14.44 -24.79
CA LYS A 139 6.36 -13.30 -25.44
C LYS A 139 6.68 -12.05 -24.67
N ALA A 140 6.75 -10.91 -25.38
CA ALA A 140 6.77 -9.62 -24.75
C ALA A 140 5.55 -9.51 -23.81
N ALA A 141 5.78 -8.92 -22.66
CA ALA A 141 4.77 -8.79 -21.63
C ALA A 141 3.56 -7.97 -22.13
#